data_00a177cab359aefef4f51f6580db0e83
#
_entry.id   00a177cab359aefef4f51f6580db0e83
#
_cell.length_a   1.000
_cell.length_b   1.000
_cell.length_c   1.000
_cell.angle_alpha   90.00
_cell.angle_beta   90.00
_cell.angle_gamma   90.00
#
_symmetry.space_group_name_H-M   'P 1'
#
loop_
_entity.id
_entity.type
_entity.pdbx_description
1 polymer ?
#
loop_
_entity_poly.entity_id
_entity_poly.type
_entity_poly.pdbx_seq_one_letter_code
_entity_poly.pdbx_strand_id
1 'polypeptide(L)'
;MLRSDVLVIGCGIAGGTAALDLAESGLDVTVITRADRAGESNTYWAQGGIIFRGENDSPESLAQDIVNAGAGLCHEQAVRTLADEGPSLVQAILIDRLGVPFDRTPDGKLALGREGGHSIARIVHATDATGRAIEDRLIEALRAHPRGRLLTHHTAVDLLTPAHQGRDRRAVYAPLSCVGAYVYDQRTGRIGRCFARATVLATGGLGQIFLRTTNPAGSRGDGLAMAYRAGARVIAVSDAFDAIISATEDHFWDPN
;
A
#
# COMPACT_ATOMS: atom_id res chain seq x y z
N MET A 1 -1.43 7.14 25.79
CA MET A 1 -2.15 7.95 24.79
C MET A 1 -1.12 8.51 23.82
N LEU A 2 -1.22 8.19 22.54
CA LEU A 2 -0.33 8.70 21.50
C LEU A 2 -0.98 9.91 20.81
N ARG A 3 -0.15 10.81 20.31
CA ARG A 3 -0.58 11.94 19.48
C ARG A 3 0.45 12.16 18.37
N SER A 4 -0.03 12.46 17.16
CA SER A 4 0.77 12.87 16.01
C SER A 4 -0.08 13.75 15.09
N ASP A 5 0.55 14.40 14.11
CA ASP A 5 -0.21 15.11 13.07
C ASP A 5 -0.92 14.10 12.18
N VAL A 6 -0.22 13.02 11.81
CA VAL A 6 -0.77 11.96 10.97
C VAL A 6 -0.53 10.59 11.59
N LEU A 7 -1.59 9.77 11.60
CA LEU A 7 -1.53 8.34 11.90
C LEU A 7 -1.60 7.57 10.58
N VAL A 8 -0.61 6.72 10.31
CA VAL A 8 -0.60 5.80 9.17
C VAL A 8 -0.81 4.38 9.68
N ILE A 9 -1.80 3.69 9.20
CA ILE A 9 -2.15 2.31 9.57
C ILE A 9 -1.73 1.38 8.44
N GLY A 10 -0.64 0.66 8.64
CA GLY A 10 0.03 -0.18 7.65
C GLY A 10 1.36 0.40 7.19
N CYS A 11 2.35 -0.47 6.97
CA CYS A 11 3.73 -0.10 6.68
C CYS A 11 4.26 -0.66 5.36
N GLY A 12 3.40 -1.18 4.47
CA GLY A 12 3.77 -1.54 3.10
C GLY A 12 4.09 -0.32 2.26
N ILE A 13 4.38 -0.52 0.96
CA ILE A 13 4.81 0.57 0.05
C ILE A 13 3.93 1.82 0.13
N ALA A 14 2.61 1.67 0.14
CA ALA A 14 1.70 2.81 0.20
C ALA A 14 1.81 3.59 1.52
N GLY A 15 1.77 2.88 2.65
CA GLY A 15 1.84 3.52 3.97
C GLY A 15 3.20 4.10 4.28
N GLY A 16 4.26 3.38 3.94
CA GLY A 16 5.63 3.81 4.16
C GLY A 16 6.00 5.04 3.32
N THR A 17 5.61 5.05 2.03
CA THR A 17 5.85 6.20 1.14
C THR A 17 5.09 7.43 1.62
N ALA A 18 3.78 7.29 1.91
CA ALA A 18 2.98 8.40 2.44
C ALA A 18 3.55 8.93 3.77
N ALA A 19 3.99 8.04 4.67
CA ALA A 19 4.57 8.43 5.95
C ALA A 19 5.87 9.22 5.76
N LEU A 20 6.73 8.78 4.84
CA LEU A 20 7.99 9.44 4.57
C LEU A 20 7.78 10.83 3.96
N ASP A 21 6.89 10.97 2.97
CA ASP A 21 6.55 12.25 2.35
C ASP A 21 5.97 13.25 3.36
N LEU A 22 5.07 12.79 4.20
CA LEU A 22 4.45 13.61 5.25
C LEU A 22 5.48 14.04 6.31
N ALA A 23 6.38 13.14 6.70
CA ALA A 23 7.44 13.46 7.66
C ALA A 23 8.43 14.48 7.10
N GLU A 24 8.82 14.36 5.83
CA GLU A 24 9.68 15.35 5.13
C GLU A 24 8.99 16.70 4.94
N SER A 25 7.66 16.70 4.81
CA SER A 25 6.86 17.93 4.82
C SER A 25 6.78 18.60 6.19
N GLY A 26 7.47 18.06 7.20
CA GLY A 26 7.56 18.65 8.53
C GLY A 26 6.46 18.21 9.51
N LEU A 27 5.66 17.21 9.18
CA LEU A 27 4.60 16.68 10.04
C LEU A 27 5.15 15.55 10.95
N ASP A 28 4.63 15.46 12.17
CA ASP A 28 4.91 14.34 13.06
C ASP A 28 4.02 13.16 12.67
N VAL A 29 4.63 12.07 12.20
CA VAL A 29 3.93 10.90 11.67
C VAL A 29 4.13 9.70 12.58
N THR A 30 3.05 9.04 12.96
CA THR A 30 3.09 7.74 13.61
C THR A 30 2.58 6.67 12.66
N VAL A 31 3.43 5.70 12.34
CA VAL A 31 3.08 4.52 11.56
C VAL A 31 2.90 3.34 12.50
N ILE A 32 1.81 2.63 12.38
CA ILE A 32 1.59 1.40 13.14
C ILE A 32 1.45 0.20 12.21
N THR A 33 2.06 -0.90 12.63
CA THR A 33 1.87 -2.21 12.01
C THR A 33 1.68 -3.28 13.07
N ARG A 34 0.79 -4.22 12.81
CA ARG A 34 0.52 -5.32 13.73
C ARG A 34 1.60 -6.37 13.77
N ALA A 35 2.37 -6.50 12.69
CA ALA A 35 3.45 -7.46 12.60
C ALA A 35 4.57 -7.16 13.60
N ASP A 36 5.33 -8.18 13.98
CA ASP A 36 6.53 -8.03 14.80
C ASP A 36 7.67 -7.41 14.01
N ARG A 37 7.70 -7.66 12.71
CA ARG A 37 8.63 -7.08 11.75
C ARG A 37 7.91 -6.04 10.89
N ALA A 38 8.48 -4.87 10.77
CA ALA A 38 7.89 -3.78 10.00
C ALA A 38 7.66 -4.14 8.53
N GLY A 39 8.57 -4.91 7.94
CA GLY A 39 8.50 -5.36 6.56
C GLY A 39 7.56 -6.54 6.30
N GLU A 40 6.74 -6.98 7.24
CA GLU A 40 5.78 -8.06 6.97
C GLU A 40 4.52 -7.49 6.32
N SER A 41 4.57 -7.36 5.01
CA SER A 41 3.53 -6.76 4.17
C SER A 41 3.38 -7.53 2.85
N ASN A 42 2.33 -7.27 2.08
CA ASN A 42 2.23 -7.77 0.71
C ASN A 42 3.39 -7.27 -0.16
N THR A 43 3.86 -6.05 0.07
CA THR A 43 5.02 -5.49 -0.62
C THR A 43 6.25 -6.37 -0.44
N TYR A 44 6.54 -6.79 0.78
CA TYR A 44 7.71 -7.64 1.08
C TYR A 44 7.71 -8.97 0.31
N TRP A 45 6.53 -9.56 0.13
CA TRP A 45 6.36 -10.85 -0.53
C TRP A 45 6.19 -10.76 -2.05
N ALA A 46 6.10 -9.56 -2.61
CA ALA A 46 6.03 -9.35 -4.04
C ALA A 46 7.35 -9.75 -4.71
N GLN A 47 7.30 -10.77 -5.57
CA GLN A 47 8.48 -11.36 -6.23
C GLN A 47 8.74 -10.73 -7.60
N GLY A 48 7.70 -10.41 -8.35
CA GLY A 48 7.80 -9.82 -9.68
C GLY A 48 8.52 -8.47 -9.68
N GLY A 49 8.09 -7.58 -10.50
CA GLY A 49 8.68 -6.26 -10.59
C GLY A 49 7.67 -5.16 -10.31
N ILE A 50 8.05 -3.96 -10.64
CA ILE A 50 7.17 -2.79 -10.60
C ILE A 50 7.19 -2.09 -11.97
N ILE A 51 6.04 -1.59 -12.37
CA ILE A 51 5.87 -0.90 -13.65
C ILE A 51 6.77 0.35 -13.69
N PHE A 52 7.54 0.45 -14.76
CA PHE A 52 8.37 1.58 -15.09
C PHE A 52 8.08 2.06 -16.52
N ARG A 53 9.00 2.77 -17.15
CA ARG A 53 8.89 3.17 -18.53
C ARG A 53 9.85 2.35 -19.40
N GLY A 54 9.29 1.63 -20.38
CA GLY A 54 10.06 0.87 -21.36
C GLY A 54 10.65 1.74 -22.46
N GLU A 55 11.46 1.12 -23.31
CA GLU A 55 11.93 1.75 -24.53
C GLU A 55 10.76 1.87 -25.53
N ASN A 56 10.57 3.05 -26.11
CA ASN A 56 9.42 3.39 -26.96
C ASN A 56 8.03 3.21 -26.28
N ASP A 57 7.97 3.31 -24.97
CA ASP A 57 6.76 3.21 -24.18
C ASP A 57 6.05 4.55 -24.04
N SER A 58 4.72 4.50 -23.84
CA SER A 58 3.91 5.69 -23.59
C SER A 58 2.85 5.44 -22.51
N PRO A 59 2.31 6.49 -21.89
CA PRO A 59 1.18 6.35 -20.97
C PRO A 59 -0.01 5.64 -21.62
N GLU A 60 -0.29 5.93 -22.90
CA GLU A 60 -1.39 5.34 -23.65
C GLU A 60 -1.20 3.83 -23.84
N SER A 61 0.04 3.40 -24.15
CA SER A 61 0.39 1.98 -24.26
C SER A 61 0.18 1.25 -22.94
N LEU A 62 0.65 1.82 -21.84
CA LEU A 62 0.45 1.27 -20.50
C LEU A 62 -1.03 1.23 -20.11
N ALA A 63 -1.77 2.32 -20.35
CA ALA A 63 -3.19 2.37 -20.06
C ALA A 63 -3.97 1.30 -20.84
N GLN A 64 -3.62 1.10 -22.12
CA GLN A 64 -4.27 0.07 -22.93
C GLN A 64 -3.99 -1.34 -22.41
N ASP A 65 -2.75 -1.64 -22.00
CA ASP A 65 -2.41 -2.93 -21.39
C ASP A 65 -3.20 -3.17 -20.10
N ILE A 66 -3.33 -2.16 -19.24
CA ILE A 66 -4.11 -2.26 -18.00
C ILE A 66 -5.59 -2.52 -18.29
N VAL A 67 -6.18 -1.79 -19.25
CA VAL A 67 -7.59 -1.97 -19.63
C VAL A 67 -7.83 -3.37 -20.21
N ASN A 68 -6.91 -3.87 -21.03
CA ASN A 68 -7.00 -5.21 -21.60
C ASN A 68 -6.93 -6.30 -20.50
N ALA A 69 -5.99 -6.16 -19.56
CA ALA A 69 -5.85 -7.08 -18.44
C ALA A 69 -7.06 -7.03 -17.48
N GLY A 70 -7.66 -5.86 -17.31
CA GLY A 70 -8.80 -5.64 -16.43
C GLY A 70 -10.16 -6.09 -16.98
N ALA A 71 -10.22 -6.62 -18.21
CA ALA A 71 -11.40 -7.24 -18.81
C ALA A 71 -12.71 -6.43 -18.67
N GLY A 72 -12.62 -5.11 -18.73
CA GLY A 72 -13.77 -4.19 -18.62
C GLY A 72 -14.12 -3.74 -17.20
N LEU A 73 -13.38 -4.17 -16.18
CA LEU A 73 -13.63 -3.81 -14.77
C LEU A 73 -12.79 -2.60 -14.30
N CYS A 74 -12.06 -1.96 -15.20
CA CYS A 74 -11.21 -0.83 -14.88
C CYS A 74 -11.98 0.46 -14.63
N HIS A 75 -11.54 1.21 -13.62
CA HIS A 75 -11.93 2.61 -13.47
C HIS A 75 -11.01 3.49 -14.32
N GLU A 76 -11.51 4.01 -15.42
CA GLU A 76 -10.70 4.70 -16.46
C GLU A 76 -9.82 5.81 -15.90
N GLN A 77 -10.36 6.67 -15.01
CA GLN A 77 -9.58 7.76 -14.41
C GLN A 77 -8.41 7.23 -13.57
N ALA A 78 -8.59 6.13 -12.83
CA ALA A 78 -7.52 5.53 -12.03
C ALA A 78 -6.42 4.93 -12.93
N VAL A 79 -6.81 4.29 -14.03
CA VAL A 79 -5.87 3.77 -15.04
C VAL A 79 -5.03 4.90 -15.62
N ARG A 80 -5.67 6.02 -15.99
CA ARG A 80 -4.96 7.20 -16.51
C ARG A 80 -3.98 7.76 -15.50
N THR A 81 -4.40 8.01 -14.26
CA THR A 81 -3.51 8.49 -13.20
C THR A 81 -2.29 7.58 -13.03
N LEU A 82 -2.51 6.27 -12.98
CA LEU A 82 -1.41 5.31 -12.83
C LEU A 82 -0.47 5.30 -14.05
N ALA A 83 -1.01 5.36 -15.26
CA ALA A 83 -0.20 5.34 -16.48
C ALA A 83 0.61 6.62 -16.68
N ASP A 84 0.04 7.77 -16.32
CA ASP A 84 0.68 9.08 -16.47
C ASP A 84 1.75 9.31 -15.39
N GLU A 85 1.44 9.02 -14.13
CA GLU A 85 2.25 9.39 -12.97
C GLU A 85 3.11 8.24 -12.44
N GLY A 86 2.64 6.98 -12.51
CA GLY A 86 3.27 5.84 -11.86
C GLY A 86 4.77 5.67 -12.18
N PRO A 87 5.17 5.58 -13.46
CA PRO A 87 6.57 5.40 -13.81
C PRO A 87 7.50 6.52 -13.33
N SER A 88 7.03 7.76 -13.35
CA SER A 88 7.82 8.90 -12.85
C SER A 88 7.95 8.89 -11.33
N LEU A 89 6.93 8.44 -10.60
CA LEU A 89 6.99 8.25 -9.15
C LEU A 89 7.93 7.09 -8.77
N VAL A 90 7.96 6.00 -9.53
CA VAL A 90 8.95 4.92 -9.34
C VAL A 90 10.36 5.45 -9.49
N GLN A 91 10.63 6.26 -10.54
CA GLN A 91 11.93 6.91 -10.70
C GLN A 91 12.28 7.79 -9.50
N ALA A 92 11.43 8.75 -9.19
CA ALA A 92 11.73 9.77 -8.19
C ALA A 92 11.84 9.18 -6.76
N ILE A 93 10.94 8.27 -6.40
CA ILE A 93 10.85 7.75 -5.03
C ILE A 93 11.76 6.52 -4.85
N LEU A 94 11.58 5.48 -5.68
CA LEU A 94 12.27 4.22 -5.43
C LEU A 94 13.71 4.23 -5.91
N ILE A 95 13.99 4.85 -7.05
CA ILE A 95 15.33 4.86 -7.64
C ILE A 95 16.17 6.00 -7.09
N ASP A 96 15.70 7.24 -7.27
CA ASP A 96 16.53 8.42 -6.97
C ASP A 96 16.61 8.71 -5.47
N ARG A 97 15.49 8.62 -4.74
CA ARG A 97 15.42 8.96 -3.32
C ARG A 97 15.81 7.79 -2.43
N LEU A 98 15.23 6.61 -2.63
CA LEU A 98 15.47 5.45 -1.76
C LEU A 98 16.65 4.60 -2.19
N GLY A 99 17.13 4.74 -3.42
CA GLY A 99 18.24 3.96 -3.95
C GLY A 99 17.95 2.45 -3.94
N VAL A 100 16.74 2.05 -4.30
CA VAL A 100 16.38 0.62 -4.39
C VAL A 100 17.30 -0.05 -5.40
N PRO A 101 17.98 -1.16 -5.05
CA PRO A 101 18.98 -1.80 -5.89
C PRO A 101 18.33 -2.65 -6.99
N PHE A 102 17.63 -2.00 -7.93
CA PHE A 102 17.10 -2.69 -9.11
C PHE A 102 18.22 -3.22 -9.99
N ASP A 103 17.97 -4.34 -10.65
CA ASP A 103 18.90 -5.00 -11.56
C ASP A 103 19.26 -4.08 -12.73
N ARG A 104 20.53 -4.18 -13.17
CA ARG A 104 21.05 -3.38 -14.27
C ARG A 104 21.71 -4.25 -15.32
N THR A 105 21.64 -3.80 -16.54
CA THR A 105 22.38 -4.36 -17.67
C THR A 105 23.88 -4.08 -17.54
N PRO A 106 24.76 -4.79 -18.28
CA PRO A 106 26.21 -4.55 -18.21
C PRO A 106 26.66 -3.12 -18.56
N ASP A 107 25.83 -2.38 -19.32
CA ASP A 107 26.07 -0.96 -19.65
C ASP A 107 25.49 0.01 -18.61
N GLY A 108 24.98 -0.52 -17.47
CA GLY A 108 24.53 0.25 -16.31
C GLY A 108 23.11 0.77 -16.36
N LYS A 109 22.36 0.51 -17.42
CA LYS A 109 20.92 0.83 -17.52
C LYS A 109 20.10 -0.11 -16.66
N LEU A 110 18.85 0.28 -16.33
CA LEU A 110 17.91 -0.62 -15.67
C LEU A 110 17.60 -1.81 -16.55
N ALA A 111 17.65 -3.01 -15.99
CA ALA A 111 17.21 -4.22 -16.67
C ALA A 111 15.67 -4.26 -16.64
N LEU A 112 15.06 -4.29 -17.81
CA LEU A 112 13.60 -4.29 -17.94
C LEU A 112 13.10 -5.67 -18.31
N GLY A 113 12.20 -6.20 -17.51
CA GLY A 113 11.45 -7.41 -17.77
C GLY A 113 10.13 -7.14 -18.48
N ARG A 114 9.56 -8.20 -19.07
CA ARG A 114 8.19 -8.22 -19.58
C ARG A 114 7.42 -9.28 -18.83
N GLU A 115 6.38 -8.86 -18.15
CA GLU A 115 5.45 -9.76 -17.46
C GLU A 115 4.15 -9.91 -18.27
N GLY A 116 3.30 -10.85 -17.86
CA GLY A 116 2.00 -11.07 -18.48
C GLY A 116 1.13 -9.82 -18.48
N GLY A 117 0.32 -9.64 -19.52
CA GLY A 117 -0.51 -8.44 -19.69
C GLY A 117 0.22 -7.21 -20.25
N HIS A 118 1.56 -7.21 -20.31
CA HIS A 118 2.31 -6.11 -20.88
C HIS A 118 2.70 -6.34 -22.34
N SER A 119 2.45 -5.36 -23.20
CA SER A 119 2.83 -5.42 -24.63
C SER A 119 4.34 -5.27 -24.84
N ILE A 120 5.04 -4.57 -23.94
CA ILE A 120 6.48 -4.32 -24.00
C ILE A 120 7.19 -4.57 -22.66
N ALA A 121 8.51 -4.70 -22.69
CA ALA A 121 9.33 -4.76 -21.48
C ALA A 121 9.37 -3.40 -20.78
N ARG A 122 8.78 -3.31 -19.59
CA ARG A 122 8.70 -2.08 -18.77
C ARG A 122 8.79 -2.32 -17.29
N ILE A 123 9.11 -3.53 -16.87
CA ILE A 123 9.11 -3.91 -15.45
C ILE A 123 10.54 -3.83 -14.92
N VAL A 124 10.79 -3.01 -13.91
CA VAL A 124 12.03 -3.05 -13.14
C VAL A 124 11.91 -4.06 -12.01
N HIS A 125 12.98 -4.79 -11.75
CA HIS A 125 13.01 -5.86 -10.75
C HIS A 125 14.35 -5.89 -10.01
N ALA A 126 14.37 -6.55 -8.85
CA ALA A 126 15.58 -6.84 -8.08
C ALA A 126 15.60 -8.35 -7.81
N THR A 127 16.16 -9.11 -8.74
CA THR A 127 16.12 -10.59 -8.79
C THR A 127 14.69 -11.11 -8.52
N ASP A 128 14.53 -12.06 -7.60
CA ASP A 128 13.22 -12.61 -7.18
C ASP A 128 12.68 -11.97 -5.88
N ALA A 129 13.15 -10.78 -5.52
CA ALA A 129 12.88 -10.16 -4.24
C ALA A 129 12.64 -8.65 -4.34
N THR A 130 12.01 -8.21 -5.44
CA THR A 130 11.77 -6.79 -5.73
C THR A 130 11.02 -6.09 -4.59
N GLY A 131 9.94 -6.68 -4.12
CA GLY A 131 9.16 -6.09 -3.04
C GLY A 131 9.94 -5.98 -1.74
N ARG A 132 10.76 -6.99 -1.41
CA ARG A 132 11.65 -6.96 -0.25
C ARG A 132 12.68 -5.84 -0.36
N ALA A 133 13.31 -5.68 -1.53
CA ALA A 133 14.30 -4.64 -1.75
C ALA A 133 13.69 -3.23 -1.59
N ILE A 134 12.46 -3.02 -2.06
CA ILE A 134 11.71 -1.78 -1.88
C ILE A 134 11.39 -1.55 -0.39
N GLU A 135 10.80 -2.55 0.26
CA GLU A 135 10.35 -2.45 1.66
C GLU A 135 11.51 -2.18 2.62
N ASP A 136 12.64 -2.87 2.45
CA ASP A 136 13.82 -2.70 3.31
C ASP A 136 14.34 -1.25 3.25
N ARG A 137 14.45 -0.65 2.06
CA ARG A 137 14.88 0.74 1.88
C ARG A 137 13.89 1.74 2.45
N LEU A 138 12.60 1.49 2.25
CA LEU A 138 11.54 2.35 2.76
C LEU A 138 11.50 2.38 4.29
N ILE A 139 11.61 1.21 4.92
CA ILE A 139 11.66 1.10 6.38
C ILE A 139 12.93 1.73 6.95
N GLU A 140 14.07 1.55 6.29
CA GLU A 140 15.33 2.18 6.68
C GLU A 140 15.19 3.71 6.69
N ALA A 141 14.70 4.28 5.58
CA ALA A 141 14.48 5.72 5.45
C ALA A 141 13.50 6.26 6.50
N LEU A 142 12.37 5.57 6.71
CA LEU A 142 11.37 5.97 7.69
C LEU A 142 11.90 5.94 9.13
N ARG A 143 12.69 4.93 9.49
CA ARG A 143 13.32 4.82 10.82
C ARG A 143 14.39 5.88 11.07
N ALA A 144 15.11 6.28 10.02
CA ALA A 144 16.12 7.33 10.10
C ALA A 144 15.51 8.73 10.21
N HIS A 145 14.24 8.91 9.83
CA HIS A 145 13.63 10.23 9.81
C HIS A 145 13.17 10.66 11.21
N PRO A 146 13.57 11.86 11.72
CA PRO A 146 13.33 12.29 13.09
C PRO A 146 11.83 12.49 13.42
N ARG A 147 11.00 12.77 12.42
CA ARG A 147 9.54 12.95 12.56
C ARG A 147 8.74 11.68 12.25
N GLY A 148 9.40 10.59 11.87
CA GLY A 148 8.80 9.29 11.61
C GLY A 148 8.88 8.39 12.85
N ARG A 149 7.76 7.97 13.39
CA ARG A 149 7.69 6.97 14.46
C ARG A 149 7.05 5.70 13.95
N LEU A 150 7.81 4.62 13.86
CA LEU A 150 7.32 3.31 13.43
C LEU A 150 7.13 2.40 14.65
N LEU A 151 5.89 1.94 14.85
CA LEU A 151 5.49 1.06 15.95
C LEU A 151 5.04 -0.29 15.42
N THR A 152 5.81 -1.33 15.70
CA THR A 152 5.46 -2.74 15.46
C THR A 152 4.64 -3.30 16.63
N HIS A 153 3.98 -4.47 16.45
CA HIS A 153 3.08 -5.09 17.42
C HIS A 153 1.90 -4.18 17.85
N HIS A 154 1.50 -3.26 16.97
CA HIS A 154 0.39 -2.35 17.22
C HIS A 154 -0.72 -2.57 16.20
N THR A 155 -1.85 -3.11 16.66
CA THR A 155 -3.02 -3.37 15.81
C THR A 155 -4.03 -2.25 15.95
N ALA A 156 -4.41 -1.63 14.84
CA ALA A 156 -5.59 -0.77 14.83
C ALA A 156 -6.84 -1.62 15.04
N VAL A 157 -7.65 -1.27 16.02
CA VAL A 157 -8.87 -1.99 16.38
C VAL A 157 -10.07 -1.37 15.70
N ASP A 158 -10.16 -0.04 15.78
CA ASP A 158 -11.20 0.73 15.09
C ASP A 158 -10.81 2.20 14.97
N LEU A 159 -11.46 2.91 14.03
CA LEU A 159 -11.25 4.35 13.86
C LEU A 159 -12.00 5.14 14.93
N LEU A 160 -11.41 6.24 15.36
CA LEU A 160 -12.04 7.19 16.26
C LEU A 160 -12.79 8.24 15.46
N THR A 161 -14.11 8.25 15.58
CA THR A 161 -14.97 9.26 14.96
C THR A 161 -15.77 10.00 16.04
N PRO A 162 -15.87 11.33 16.03
CA PRO A 162 -16.65 12.07 17.01
C PRO A 162 -18.11 11.62 17.11
N ALA A 163 -18.69 11.21 15.97
CA ALA A 163 -20.07 10.73 15.92
C ALA A 163 -20.30 9.46 16.76
N HIS A 164 -19.33 8.54 16.83
CA HIS A 164 -19.46 7.28 17.57
C HIS A 164 -18.91 7.35 18.99
N GLN A 165 -17.77 8.03 19.20
CA GLN A 165 -17.05 8.02 20.48
C GLN A 165 -17.07 9.37 21.21
N GLY A 166 -17.62 10.42 20.60
CA GLY A 166 -17.74 11.74 21.20
C GLY A 166 -18.77 11.77 22.35
N ARG A 167 -18.55 12.63 23.34
CA ARG A 167 -19.51 12.87 24.44
C ARG A 167 -20.64 13.80 24.02
N ASP A 168 -20.40 14.66 23.02
CA ASP A 168 -21.44 15.56 22.49
C ASP A 168 -22.34 14.77 21.53
N ARG A 169 -23.59 14.56 21.93
CA ARG A 169 -24.58 13.87 21.12
C ARG A 169 -24.88 14.57 19.79
N ARG A 170 -24.59 15.86 19.66
CA ARG A 170 -24.77 16.63 18.41
C ARG A 170 -23.71 16.28 17.38
N ALA A 171 -22.63 15.61 17.76
CA ALA A 171 -21.58 15.19 16.85
C ALA A 171 -22.09 14.25 15.72
N VAL A 172 -23.21 13.56 15.92
CA VAL A 172 -23.84 12.73 14.89
C VAL A 172 -24.38 13.54 13.69
N TYR A 173 -24.62 14.83 13.89
CA TYR A 173 -25.10 15.75 12.84
C TYR A 173 -23.95 16.54 12.17
N ALA A 174 -22.74 16.42 12.69
CA ALA A 174 -21.55 17.02 12.10
C ALA A 174 -21.06 16.22 10.90
N PRO A 175 -20.30 16.82 9.97
CA PRO A 175 -19.65 16.08 8.89
C PRO A 175 -18.80 14.93 9.45
N LEU A 176 -18.84 13.79 8.76
CA LEU A 176 -18.04 12.62 9.14
C LEU A 176 -16.56 13.01 9.18
N SER A 177 -15.91 12.68 10.29
CA SER A 177 -14.48 12.94 10.48
C SER A 177 -13.84 11.82 11.29
N CYS A 178 -12.55 11.58 11.03
CA CYS A 178 -11.72 10.64 11.78
C CYS A 178 -10.65 11.42 12.54
N VAL A 179 -10.53 11.15 13.84
CA VAL A 179 -9.57 11.84 14.73
C VAL A 179 -8.50 10.88 15.27
N GLY A 180 -8.32 9.74 14.63
CA GLY A 180 -7.34 8.72 14.99
C GLY A 180 -7.92 7.31 15.05
N ALA A 181 -7.31 6.45 15.88
CA ALA A 181 -7.74 5.07 16.05
C ALA A 181 -7.57 4.57 17.48
N TYR A 182 -8.35 3.54 17.85
CA TYR A 182 -8.01 2.65 18.94
C TYR A 182 -6.90 1.71 18.48
N VAL A 183 -5.87 1.59 19.31
CA VAL A 183 -4.68 0.79 18.99
C VAL A 183 -4.43 -0.19 20.14
N TYR A 184 -4.37 -1.46 19.79
CA TYR A 184 -4.00 -2.53 20.70
C TYR A 184 -2.48 -2.77 20.63
N ASP A 185 -1.81 -2.54 21.73
CA ASP A 185 -0.41 -2.89 21.92
C ASP A 185 -0.33 -4.36 22.34
N GLN A 186 0.14 -5.21 21.44
CA GLN A 186 0.21 -6.67 21.63
C GLN A 186 1.24 -7.08 22.69
N ARG A 187 2.25 -6.24 22.96
CA ARG A 187 3.29 -6.51 23.95
C ARG A 187 2.78 -6.32 25.38
N THR A 188 1.96 -5.30 25.58
CA THR A 188 1.41 -4.96 26.90
C THR A 188 0.00 -5.49 27.12
N GLY A 189 -0.67 -5.97 26.07
CA GLY A 189 -2.08 -6.39 26.12
C GLY A 189 -3.08 -5.24 26.34
N ARG A 190 -2.66 -3.99 26.12
CA ARG A 190 -3.49 -2.80 26.40
C ARG A 190 -4.01 -2.17 25.14
N ILE A 191 -5.24 -1.65 25.23
CA ILE A 191 -5.82 -0.81 24.17
C ILE A 191 -5.61 0.65 24.58
N GLY A 192 -5.00 1.41 23.67
CA GLY A 192 -4.80 2.86 23.79
C GLY A 192 -5.55 3.62 22.69
N ARG A 193 -5.52 4.94 22.81
CA ARG A 193 -6.00 5.85 21.76
C ARG A 193 -4.81 6.53 21.13
N CYS A 194 -4.76 6.51 19.81
CA CYS A 194 -3.85 7.33 19.02
C CYS A 194 -4.68 8.44 18.37
N PHE A 195 -4.48 9.67 18.78
CA PHE A 195 -5.13 10.83 18.17
C PHE A 195 -4.25 11.42 17.07
N ALA A 196 -4.88 11.75 15.94
CA ALA A 196 -4.23 12.40 14.83
C ALA A 196 -5.20 13.37 14.13
N ARG A 197 -4.64 14.38 13.46
CA ARG A 197 -5.42 15.33 12.64
C ARG A 197 -5.89 14.67 11.33
N ALA A 198 -5.09 13.72 10.82
CA ALA A 198 -5.44 12.89 9.67
C ALA A 198 -5.05 11.44 9.93
N THR A 199 -5.77 10.50 9.33
CA THR A 199 -5.47 9.07 9.39
C THR A 199 -5.41 8.51 7.97
N VAL A 200 -4.30 7.86 7.65
CA VAL A 200 -4.09 7.16 6.37
C VAL A 200 -4.31 5.67 6.59
N LEU A 201 -5.24 5.08 5.87
CA LEU A 201 -5.46 3.64 5.83
C LEU A 201 -4.65 3.04 4.68
N ALA A 202 -3.59 2.31 5.02
CA ALA A 202 -2.70 1.61 4.08
C ALA A 202 -2.56 0.13 4.47
N THR A 203 -3.68 -0.49 4.87
CA THR A 203 -3.74 -1.80 5.52
C THR A 203 -3.64 -2.97 4.55
N GLY A 204 -3.50 -2.70 3.25
CA GLY A 204 -3.48 -3.72 2.21
C GLY A 204 -4.85 -4.34 1.93
N GLY A 205 -4.85 -5.47 1.24
CA GLY A 205 -6.05 -6.13 0.76
C GLY A 205 -6.69 -7.07 1.78
N LEU A 206 -7.57 -7.94 1.27
CA LEU A 206 -8.41 -8.85 2.06
C LEU A 206 -8.30 -10.32 1.61
N GLY A 207 -7.26 -10.70 0.90
CA GLY A 207 -7.10 -12.04 0.32
C GLY A 207 -7.29 -13.19 1.30
N GLN A 208 -7.04 -12.99 2.59
CA GLN A 208 -7.20 -14.03 3.63
C GLN A 208 -8.65 -14.35 4.01
N ILE A 209 -9.65 -13.69 3.42
CA ILE A 209 -11.05 -14.09 3.57
C ILE A 209 -11.41 -15.28 2.64
N PHE A 210 -10.58 -15.54 1.63
CA PHE A 210 -10.78 -16.63 0.68
C PHE A 210 -10.09 -17.90 1.16
N LEU A 211 -10.68 -19.05 0.83
CA LEU A 211 -10.18 -20.36 1.23
C LEU A 211 -8.77 -20.65 0.67
N ARG A 212 -8.48 -20.15 -0.53
CA ARG A 212 -7.18 -20.28 -1.18
C ARG A 212 -6.67 -18.90 -1.54
N THR A 213 -5.47 -18.58 -1.12
CA THR A 213 -4.86 -17.27 -1.36
C THR A 213 -3.34 -17.37 -1.26
N THR A 214 -2.64 -16.61 -2.09
CA THR A 214 -1.19 -16.40 -2.03
C THR A 214 -0.82 -15.20 -1.16
N ASN A 215 -1.81 -14.44 -0.70
CA ASN A 215 -1.57 -13.27 0.15
C ASN A 215 -1.06 -13.68 1.56
N PRO A 216 -0.16 -12.92 2.17
CA PRO A 216 0.31 -13.18 3.54
C PRO A 216 -0.84 -13.09 4.55
N ALA A 217 -0.67 -13.76 5.70
CA ALA A 217 -1.64 -13.81 6.80
C ALA A 217 -2.14 -12.42 7.26
N GLY A 218 -1.44 -11.38 6.83
CA GLY A 218 -1.74 -9.97 7.04
C GLY A 218 -2.96 -9.43 6.30
N SER A 219 -3.32 -9.99 5.18
CA SER A 219 -4.32 -9.45 4.24
C SER A 219 -5.75 -9.83 4.62
N ARG A 220 -6.25 -9.36 5.75
CA ARG A 220 -7.56 -9.75 6.33
C ARG A 220 -8.69 -8.77 6.11
N GLY A 221 -8.43 -7.63 5.46
CA GLY A 221 -9.44 -6.61 5.22
C GLY A 221 -9.81 -5.77 6.46
N ASP A 222 -8.97 -5.77 7.50
CA ASP A 222 -9.23 -5.05 8.75
C ASP A 222 -9.49 -3.56 8.52
N GLY A 223 -8.69 -2.93 7.62
CA GLY A 223 -8.85 -1.51 7.29
C GLY A 223 -10.15 -1.20 6.55
N LEU A 224 -10.55 -2.10 5.64
CA LEU A 224 -11.83 -1.98 4.95
C LEU A 224 -12.99 -2.02 5.93
N ALA A 225 -12.97 -2.97 6.87
CA ALA A 225 -14.01 -3.10 7.90
C ALA A 225 -14.06 -1.87 8.82
N MET A 226 -12.90 -1.34 9.23
CA MET A 226 -12.83 -0.10 10.02
C MET A 226 -13.38 1.10 9.25
N ALA A 227 -13.01 1.25 7.99
CA ALA A 227 -13.50 2.32 7.13
C ALA A 227 -15.03 2.26 6.96
N TYR A 228 -15.57 1.07 6.70
CA TYR A 228 -17.01 0.85 6.58
C TYR A 228 -17.75 1.25 7.87
N ARG A 229 -17.28 0.79 9.04
CA ARG A 229 -17.87 1.16 10.33
C ARG A 229 -17.80 2.67 10.61
N ALA A 230 -16.75 3.34 10.10
CA ALA A 230 -16.60 4.79 10.21
C ALA A 230 -17.48 5.57 9.21
N GLY A 231 -18.26 4.90 8.37
CA GLY A 231 -19.19 5.52 7.42
C GLY A 231 -18.61 5.75 6.01
N ALA A 232 -17.43 5.20 5.69
CA ALA A 232 -16.89 5.27 4.34
C ALA A 232 -17.73 4.41 3.38
N ARG A 233 -17.89 4.89 2.14
CA ARG A 233 -18.51 4.13 1.08
C ARG A 233 -17.53 3.07 0.56
N VAL A 234 -17.95 1.81 0.54
CA VAL A 234 -17.22 0.70 -0.05
C VAL A 234 -17.79 0.40 -1.42
N ILE A 235 -16.94 0.28 -2.43
CA ILE A 235 -17.31 0.02 -3.82
C ILE A 235 -16.43 -1.09 -4.42
N ALA A 236 -17.01 -1.90 -5.30
CA ALA A 236 -16.33 -2.86 -6.18
C ALA A 236 -15.26 -3.74 -5.49
N VAL A 237 -15.54 -4.22 -4.28
CA VAL A 237 -14.55 -5.01 -3.51
C VAL A 237 -14.37 -6.41 -4.09
N SER A 238 -15.45 -7.03 -4.58
CA SER A 238 -15.42 -8.36 -5.19
C SER A 238 -14.82 -8.35 -6.61
N ASP A 239 -15.24 -7.39 -7.43
CA ASP A 239 -14.90 -7.37 -8.85
C ASP A 239 -13.39 -7.12 -9.08
N ALA A 240 -12.79 -6.23 -8.28
CA ALA A 240 -11.34 -6.00 -8.33
C ALA A 240 -10.53 -7.23 -7.92
N PHE A 241 -11.09 -8.08 -7.07
CA PHE A 241 -10.42 -9.27 -6.58
C PHE A 241 -10.49 -10.42 -7.59
N ASP A 242 -11.63 -10.63 -8.23
CA ASP A 242 -11.80 -11.67 -9.26
C ASP A 242 -10.93 -11.37 -10.50
N ALA A 243 -10.79 -10.11 -10.88
CA ALA A 243 -9.90 -9.69 -11.95
C ALA A 243 -8.40 -9.97 -11.67
N ILE A 244 -7.98 -9.83 -10.40
CA ILE A 244 -6.60 -10.13 -10.00
C ILE A 244 -6.37 -11.65 -9.96
N ILE A 245 -7.32 -12.44 -9.50
CA ILE A 245 -7.16 -13.91 -9.47
C ILE A 245 -7.19 -14.50 -10.86
N SER A 246 -8.11 -14.10 -11.74
CA SER A 246 -8.15 -14.63 -13.11
C SER A 246 -6.89 -14.26 -13.89
N ALA A 247 -6.35 -13.07 -13.71
CA ALA A 247 -5.09 -12.68 -14.35
C ALA A 247 -3.86 -13.48 -13.84
N THR A 248 -3.93 -14.01 -12.62
CA THR A 248 -2.85 -14.86 -12.07
C THR A 248 -3.04 -16.35 -12.34
N GLU A 249 -4.26 -16.85 -12.43
CA GLU A 249 -4.53 -18.27 -12.72
C GLU A 249 -4.11 -18.67 -14.13
N ASP A 250 -4.32 -17.81 -15.13
CA ASP A 250 -3.92 -18.09 -16.53
C ASP A 250 -2.40 -18.14 -16.74
N HIS A 251 -1.59 -17.72 -15.76
CA HIS A 251 -0.12 -17.68 -15.86
C HIS A 251 0.60 -18.70 -14.97
N PHE A 252 -0.08 -19.32 -14.02
CA PHE A 252 0.54 -20.29 -13.10
C PHE A 252 0.20 -21.75 -13.38
N TRP A 253 -0.63 -22.04 -14.38
CA TRP A 253 -0.97 -23.40 -14.80
C TRP A 253 -0.72 -23.61 -16.29
N ASP A 254 0.54 -23.85 -16.65
CA ASP A 254 0.86 -24.62 -17.87
C ASP A 254 1.19 -26.06 -17.42
N PRO A 255 0.32 -27.06 -17.71
CA PRO A 255 0.53 -28.45 -17.32
C PRO A 255 1.39 -29.22 -18.33
N ASN A 256 2.17 -28.57 -19.22
CA ASN A 256 3.04 -29.27 -20.16
C ASN A 256 4.53 -28.95 -19.97
#